data_48409e8470fbb5be8e833a24c158d258
#
_entry.id   48409e8470fbb5be8e833a24c158d258
#
_cell.length_a   1.000
_cell.length_b   1.000
_cell.length_c   1.000
_cell.angle_alpha   90.00
_cell.angle_beta   90.00
_cell.angle_gamma   90.00
#
_symmetry.space_group_name_H-M   'P 1'
#
loop_
_entity.id
_entity.type
_entity.pdbx_description
1 polymer ?
#
loop_
_entity_poly.entity_id
_entity_poly.type
_entity_poly.pdbx_seq_one_letter_code
_entity_poly.pdbx_strand_id
1 'polypeptide(L)'
;SVCSGALLLAEAGVLDGREATTHWSDVAELRDRYPRVRVSPDAIYTRDGEVWTSAGITAGMDLALAMVAADHGPSLALKVAKRMVMASRRSGGQSQFSRQLQALELPDPFERLERWMRDNLALRLDLDQLAERVHMSPRQFTRRFAAAFGTTPQKYVEQLRVEAAKTL
;
A
#
# COMPACT_ATOMS: atom_id res chain seq x y z
N SER A 1 -10.74 13.23 6.75
CA SER A 1 -10.02 13.73 5.55
C SER A 1 -9.74 12.59 4.60
N VAL A 2 -9.37 12.93 3.38
CA VAL A 2 -8.93 12.00 2.33
C VAL A 2 -7.60 12.49 1.77
N CYS A 3 -6.68 11.57 1.47
CA CYS A 3 -5.40 11.87 0.81
C CYS A 3 -4.59 12.91 1.61
N SER A 4 -3.94 13.86 0.94
CA SER A 4 -3.14 14.95 1.55
C SER A 4 -3.94 15.87 2.49
N GLY A 5 -5.28 15.75 2.53
CA GLY A 5 -6.12 16.48 3.48
C GLY A 5 -5.78 16.22 4.95
N ALA A 6 -5.09 15.12 5.26
CA ALA A 6 -4.59 14.86 6.61
C ALA A 6 -3.54 15.89 7.05
N LEU A 7 -2.73 16.42 6.13
CA LEU A 7 -1.74 17.46 6.45
C LEU A 7 -2.43 18.75 6.93
N LEU A 8 -3.57 19.12 6.32
CA LEU A 8 -4.35 20.29 6.76
C LEU A 8 -4.93 20.10 8.15
N LEU A 9 -5.45 18.89 8.46
CA LEU A 9 -5.95 18.57 9.79
C LEU A 9 -4.83 18.53 10.83
N ALA A 10 -3.64 18.07 10.47
CA ALA A 10 -2.47 18.06 11.33
C ALA A 10 -1.99 19.49 11.62
N GLU A 11 -1.93 20.36 10.61
CA GLU A 11 -1.58 21.79 10.78
C GLU A 11 -2.56 22.49 11.70
N ALA A 12 -3.84 22.17 11.61
CA ALA A 12 -4.87 22.69 12.51
C ALA A 12 -4.85 22.08 13.93
N GLY A 13 -3.93 21.15 14.23
CA GLY A 13 -3.83 20.46 15.52
C GLY A 13 -4.92 19.41 15.78
N VAL A 14 -5.81 19.16 14.83
CA VAL A 14 -6.94 18.21 14.97
C VAL A 14 -6.45 16.77 15.14
N LEU A 15 -5.28 16.44 14.59
CA LEU A 15 -4.70 15.10 14.65
C LEU A 15 -3.74 14.87 15.83
N ASP A 16 -3.51 15.86 16.67
CA ASP A 16 -2.60 15.72 17.81
C ASP A 16 -3.03 14.59 18.75
N GLY A 17 -2.11 13.66 19.02
CA GLY A 17 -2.36 12.48 19.84
C GLY A 17 -3.29 11.43 19.23
N ARG A 18 -3.74 11.63 18.01
CA ARG A 18 -4.67 10.72 17.31
C ARG A 18 -3.94 9.81 16.32
N GLU A 19 -4.56 8.65 16.06
CA GLU A 19 -4.16 7.80 14.97
C GLU A 19 -4.69 8.34 13.65
N ALA A 20 -3.82 8.47 12.64
CA ALA A 20 -4.19 8.98 11.33
C ALA A 20 -3.40 8.30 10.21
N THR A 21 -3.97 8.30 9.01
CA THR A 21 -3.28 7.93 7.79
C THR A 21 -3.44 9.03 6.74
N THR A 22 -2.61 8.97 5.72
CA THR A 22 -2.63 9.87 4.56
C THR A 22 -2.26 9.08 3.31
N HIS A 23 -2.15 9.73 2.17
CA HIS A 23 -1.63 9.11 0.96
C HIS A 23 -0.20 8.60 1.20
N TRP A 24 0.16 7.46 0.63
CA TRP A 24 1.46 6.81 0.84
C TRP A 24 2.66 7.75 0.55
N SER A 25 2.55 8.66 -0.44
CA SER A 25 3.59 9.65 -0.75
C SER A 25 3.81 10.67 0.36
N ASP A 26 2.79 10.95 1.17
CA ASP A 26 2.78 12.03 2.16
C ASP A 26 3.00 11.50 3.59
N VAL A 27 3.13 10.19 3.75
CA VAL A 27 3.33 9.54 5.06
C VAL A 27 4.60 10.06 5.75
N ALA A 28 5.70 10.19 5.01
CA ALA A 28 6.95 10.71 5.56
C ALA A 28 6.78 12.15 6.02
N GLU A 29 6.19 13.01 5.19
CA GLU A 29 5.92 14.40 5.52
C GLU A 29 5.01 14.54 6.76
N LEU A 30 3.93 13.77 6.82
CA LEU A 30 3.02 13.78 7.97
C LEU A 30 3.73 13.41 9.27
N ARG A 31 4.60 12.39 9.24
CA ARG A 31 5.37 11.93 10.40
C ARG A 31 6.41 12.96 10.86
N ASP A 32 7.16 13.51 9.89
CA ASP A 32 8.31 14.36 10.18
C ASP A 32 7.87 15.75 10.65
N ARG A 33 6.83 16.32 10.02
CA ARG A 33 6.33 17.67 10.38
C ARG A 33 5.41 17.67 11.60
N TYR A 34 4.70 16.56 11.85
CA TYR A 34 3.68 16.50 12.92
C TYR A 34 3.94 15.31 13.87
N PRO A 35 4.99 15.35 14.69
CA PRO A 35 5.42 14.22 15.52
C PRO A 35 4.42 13.81 16.62
N ARG A 36 3.40 14.65 16.88
CA ARG A 36 2.30 14.31 17.80
C ARG A 36 1.23 13.44 17.17
N VAL A 37 1.24 13.26 15.86
CA VAL A 37 0.30 12.37 15.14
C VAL A 37 0.82 10.94 15.17
N ARG A 38 -0.01 10.00 15.56
CA ARG A 38 0.30 8.56 15.47
C ARG A 38 0.00 8.06 14.06
N VAL A 39 0.99 8.10 13.19
CA VAL A 39 0.81 7.78 11.78
C VAL A 39 0.76 6.28 11.55
N SER A 40 -0.32 5.78 10.97
CA SER A 40 -0.51 4.41 10.46
C SER A 40 -0.20 4.38 8.96
N PRO A 41 1.05 4.07 8.56
CA PRO A 41 1.54 4.33 7.21
C PRO A 41 0.93 3.43 6.14
N ASP A 42 0.42 2.27 6.54
CA ASP A 42 -0.13 1.27 5.61
C ASP A 42 -1.66 1.18 5.64
N ALA A 43 -2.31 1.88 6.55
CA ALA A 43 -3.76 1.83 6.67
C ALA A 43 -4.44 2.48 5.45
N ILE A 44 -5.47 1.81 4.91
CA ILE A 44 -6.34 2.38 3.86
C ILE A 44 -7.14 3.55 4.45
N TYR A 45 -7.67 3.38 5.65
CA TYR A 45 -8.27 4.43 6.45
C TYR A 45 -8.08 4.14 7.93
N THR A 46 -8.21 5.18 8.76
CA THR A 46 -8.20 5.10 10.23
C THR A 46 -9.43 5.82 10.79
N ARG A 47 -9.83 5.41 12.00
CA ARG A 47 -10.81 6.09 12.82
C ARG A 47 -10.25 6.25 14.22
N ASP A 48 -10.19 7.50 14.70
CA ASP A 48 -9.85 7.80 16.09
C ASP A 48 -10.92 8.78 16.65
N GLY A 49 -11.87 8.22 17.38
CA GLY A 49 -13.05 8.92 17.84
C GLY A 49 -13.93 9.38 16.68
N GLU A 50 -14.11 10.70 16.55
CA GLU A 50 -14.89 11.32 15.47
C GLU A 50 -14.03 11.69 14.26
N VAL A 51 -12.72 11.52 14.36
CA VAL A 51 -11.80 11.87 13.28
C VAL A 51 -11.54 10.64 12.41
N TRP A 52 -11.83 10.79 11.12
CA TRP A 52 -11.59 9.76 10.12
C TRP A 52 -10.63 10.28 9.07
N THR A 53 -9.61 9.49 8.75
CA THR A 53 -8.64 9.81 7.71
C THR A 53 -8.47 8.63 6.76
N SER A 54 -8.23 8.90 5.49
CA SER A 54 -7.96 7.84 4.52
C SER A 54 -6.79 8.18 3.60
N ALA A 55 -6.25 7.15 3.00
CA ALA A 55 -5.27 7.22 1.94
C ALA A 55 -5.83 7.89 0.66
N GLY A 56 -5.33 7.51 -0.52
CA GLY A 56 -5.71 8.10 -1.80
C GLY A 56 -7.21 8.02 -2.13
N ILE A 57 -7.58 8.57 -3.27
CA ILE A 57 -8.98 8.81 -3.70
C ILE A 57 -9.89 7.57 -3.57
N THR A 58 -9.42 6.42 -4.04
CA THR A 58 -10.20 5.17 -3.95
C THR A 58 -10.33 4.66 -2.51
N ALA A 59 -9.38 4.95 -1.62
CA ALA A 59 -9.48 4.67 -0.20
C ALA A 59 -10.53 5.54 0.50
N GLY A 60 -10.83 6.72 -0.04
CA GLY A 60 -11.96 7.55 0.40
C GLY A 60 -13.31 6.87 0.20
N MET A 61 -13.45 6.02 -0.82
CA MET A 61 -14.66 5.22 -1.00
C MET A 61 -14.78 4.13 0.07
N ASP A 62 -13.67 3.48 0.44
CA ASP A 62 -13.65 2.51 1.54
C ASP A 62 -13.98 3.17 2.87
N LEU A 63 -13.42 4.38 3.11
CA LEU A 63 -13.75 5.21 4.27
C LEU A 63 -15.26 5.55 4.31
N ALA A 64 -15.83 6.03 3.20
CA ALA A 64 -17.25 6.38 3.13
C ALA A 64 -18.14 5.16 3.40
N LEU A 65 -17.81 4.00 2.86
CA LEU A 65 -18.53 2.75 3.15
C LEU A 65 -18.40 2.35 4.63
N ALA A 66 -17.24 2.55 5.24
CA ALA A 66 -17.04 2.31 6.66
C ALA A 66 -17.88 3.26 7.53
N MET A 67 -18.01 4.53 7.15
CA MET A 67 -18.89 5.49 7.81
C MET A 67 -20.36 5.09 7.67
N VAL A 68 -20.81 4.71 6.48
CA VAL A 68 -22.18 4.18 6.28
C VAL A 68 -22.43 2.93 7.13
N ALA A 69 -21.42 2.05 7.26
CA ALA A 69 -21.55 0.86 8.10
C ALA A 69 -21.65 1.20 9.59
N ALA A 70 -20.90 2.24 10.04
CA ALA A 70 -20.95 2.71 11.42
C ALA A 70 -22.27 3.37 11.78
N ASP A 71 -22.85 4.16 10.87
CA ASP A 71 -24.07 4.95 11.11
C ASP A 71 -25.34 4.15 10.85
N HIS A 72 -25.34 3.28 9.86
CA HIS A 72 -26.56 2.61 9.36
C HIS A 72 -26.46 1.08 9.32
N GLY A 73 -25.34 0.54 9.78
CA GLY A 73 -25.08 -0.90 9.86
C GLY A 73 -24.51 -1.52 8.57
N PRO A 74 -23.86 -2.68 8.72
CA PRO A 74 -23.09 -3.31 7.64
C PRO A 74 -23.97 -3.78 6.46
N SER A 75 -25.25 -4.08 6.71
CA SER A 75 -26.16 -4.53 5.66
C SER A 75 -26.42 -3.43 4.61
N LEU A 76 -26.58 -2.18 5.06
CA LEU A 76 -26.78 -1.06 4.14
C LEU A 76 -25.47 -0.75 3.38
N ALA A 77 -24.34 -0.73 4.07
CA ALA A 77 -23.04 -0.52 3.44
C ALA A 77 -22.78 -1.57 2.34
N LEU A 78 -23.11 -2.84 2.58
CA LEU A 78 -22.98 -3.91 1.58
C LEU A 78 -23.89 -3.68 0.35
N LYS A 79 -25.13 -3.20 0.56
CA LYS A 79 -26.02 -2.86 -0.55
C LYS A 79 -25.46 -1.72 -1.40
N VAL A 80 -24.89 -0.70 -0.75
CA VAL A 80 -24.23 0.43 -1.44
C VAL A 80 -23.02 -0.07 -2.21
N ALA A 81 -22.12 -0.84 -1.58
CA ALA A 81 -20.94 -1.39 -2.22
C ALA A 81 -21.29 -2.23 -3.47
N LYS A 82 -22.32 -3.07 -3.40
CA LYS A 82 -22.81 -3.85 -4.54
C LYS A 82 -23.27 -2.96 -5.71
N ARG A 83 -23.98 -1.87 -5.42
CA ARG A 83 -24.41 -0.93 -6.48
C ARG A 83 -23.23 -0.18 -7.11
N MET A 84 -22.17 0.07 -6.34
CA MET A 84 -20.93 0.68 -6.82
C MET A 84 -19.98 -0.33 -7.49
N VAL A 85 -20.33 -1.61 -7.53
CA VAL A 85 -19.47 -2.70 -8.04
C VAL A 85 -18.12 -2.73 -7.32
N MET A 86 -18.12 -2.38 -6.04
CA MET A 86 -16.93 -2.39 -5.19
C MET A 86 -16.81 -3.72 -4.43
N ALA A 87 -15.59 -4.20 -4.26
CA ALA A 87 -15.31 -5.25 -3.29
C ALA A 87 -15.66 -4.73 -1.87
N SER A 88 -16.38 -5.54 -1.09
CA SER A 88 -16.87 -5.12 0.23
C SER A 88 -15.77 -4.88 1.27
N ARG A 89 -14.57 -5.37 1.04
CA ARG A 89 -13.34 -5.10 1.81
C ARG A 89 -12.14 -5.24 0.92
N ARG A 90 -11.24 -4.28 0.95
CA ARG A 90 -9.89 -4.47 0.44
C ARG A 90 -9.08 -5.19 1.51
N SER A 91 -8.56 -6.37 1.19
CA SER A 91 -7.56 -7.05 2.01
C SER A 91 -6.21 -6.45 1.66
N GLY A 92 -5.56 -5.79 2.61
CA GLY A 92 -4.22 -5.24 2.45
C GLY A 92 -4.13 -3.74 2.69
N GLY A 93 -2.91 -3.24 2.76
CA GLY A 93 -2.61 -1.84 3.01
C GLY A 93 -2.27 -1.06 1.73
N GLN A 94 -2.01 0.24 1.88
CA GLN A 94 -1.58 1.11 0.79
C GLN A 94 -0.30 0.65 0.10
N SER A 95 0.63 0.07 0.86
CA SER A 95 1.92 -0.40 0.34
C SER A 95 1.79 -1.48 -0.72
N GLN A 96 0.71 -2.24 -0.69
CA GLN A 96 0.40 -3.25 -1.70
C GLN A 96 0.11 -2.62 -3.07
N PHE A 97 -0.64 -1.51 -3.08
CA PHE A 97 -1.00 -0.81 -4.32
C PHE A 97 0.14 0.07 -4.84
N SER A 98 0.85 0.76 -3.95
CA SER A 98 1.98 1.60 -4.35
C SER A 98 3.11 0.79 -4.98
N ARG A 99 3.37 -0.44 -4.50
CA ARG A 99 4.38 -1.32 -5.10
C ARG A 99 4.02 -1.80 -6.49
N GLN A 100 2.74 -2.10 -6.74
CA GLN A 100 2.29 -2.47 -8.09
C GLN A 100 2.45 -1.31 -9.07
N LEU A 101 2.19 -0.08 -8.65
CA LEU A 101 2.35 1.12 -9.48
C LEU A 101 3.83 1.48 -9.67
N GLN A 102 4.65 1.37 -8.62
CA GLN A 102 6.10 1.58 -8.73
C GLN A 102 6.77 0.56 -9.68
N ALA A 103 6.26 -0.66 -9.74
CA ALA A 103 6.74 -1.66 -10.69
C ALA A 103 6.53 -1.27 -12.15
N LEU A 104 5.49 -0.45 -12.45
CA LEU A 104 5.24 0.08 -13.80
C LEU A 104 6.19 1.22 -14.20
N GLU A 105 6.85 1.85 -13.24
CA GLU A 105 7.84 2.92 -13.47
C GLU A 105 9.28 2.43 -13.56
N LEU A 106 9.50 1.11 -13.42
CA LEU A 106 10.84 0.53 -13.41
C LEU A 106 11.46 0.46 -14.82
N PRO A 107 12.79 0.62 -14.92
CA PRO A 107 13.51 0.36 -16.17
C PRO A 107 13.25 -1.06 -16.68
N ASP A 108 13.11 -1.18 -18.00
CA ASP A 108 12.74 -2.41 -18.73
C ASP A 108 13.30 -3.77 -18.18
N PRO A 109 14.56 -3.91 -17.75
CA PRO A 109 15.04 -5.19 -17.22
C PRO A 109 14.32 -5.65 -15.95
N PHE A 110 13.96 -4.74 -15.08
CA PHE A 110 13.30 -5.05 -13.80
C PHE A 110 11.80 -5.25 -13.94
N GLU A 111 11.15 -4.53 -14.86
CA GLU A 111 9.74 -4.73 -15.17
C GLU A 111 9.48 -6.16 -15.69
N ARG A 112 10.29 -6.60 -16.64
CA ARG A 112 10.19 -7.97 -17.18
C ARG A 112 10.49 -9.02 -16.12
N LEU A 113 11.48 -8.77 -15.25
CA LEU A 113 11.82 -9.67 -14.17
C LEU A 113 10.68 -9.80 -13.16
N GLU A 114 10.08 -8.69 -12.76
CA GLU A 114 8.98 -8.69 -11.79
C GLU A 114 7.77 -9.45 -12.30
N ARG A 115 7.37 -9.22 -13.55
CA ARG A 115 6.29 -9.98 -14.20
C ARG A 115 6.59 -11.48 -14.19
N TRP A 116 7.80 -11.85 -14.59
CA TRP A 116 8.23 -13.24 -14.57
C TRP A 116 8.23 -13.84 -13.16
N MET A 117 8.66 -13.10 -12.14
CA MET A 117 8.62 -13.56 -10.74
C MET A 117 7.19 -13.85 -10.30
N ARG A 118 6.23 -12.99 -10.63
CA ARG A 118 4.79 -13.20 -10.31
C ARG A 118 4.22 -14.46 -10.96
N ASP A 119 4.59 -14.72 -12.21
CA ASP A 119 4.12 -15.89 -12.95
C ASP A 119 4.78 -17.19 -12.46
N ASN A 120 5.88 -17.12 -11.70
CA ASN A 120 6.69 -18.26 -11.31
C ASN A 120 6.90 -18.40 -9.79
N LEU A 121 5.98 -17.90 -8.96
CA LEU A 121 6.12 -17.89 -7.48
C LEU A 121 6.23 -19.30 -6.86
N ALA A 122 5.73 -20.33 -7.56
CA ALA A 122 5.85 -21.71 -7.12
C ALA A 122 7.28 -22.29 -7.29
N LEU A 123 8.11 -21.65 -8.10
CA LEU A 123 9.49 -22.08 -8.32
C LEU A 123 10.42 -21.57 -7.22
N ARG A 124 11.60 -22.20 -7.11
CA ARG A 124 12.67 -21.66 -6.28
C ARG A 124 13.30 -20.46 -6.99
N LEU A 125 12.96 -19.26 -6.51
CA LEU A 125 13.48 -18.00 -7.03
C LEU A 125 14.72 -17.59 -6.20
N ASP A 126 15.88 -18.11 -6.55
CA ASP A 126 17.14 -17.76 -5.89
C ASP A 126 17.81 -16.54 -6.54
N LEU A 127 18.76 -15.96 -5.79
CA LEU A 127 19.44 -14.72 -6.19
C LEU A 127 20.17 -14.84 -7.53
N ASP A 128 20.81 -15.99 -7.76
CA ASP A 128 21.63 -16.19 -8.95
C ASP A 128 20.77 -16.28 -10.20
N GLN A 129 19.66 -17.02 -10.13
CA GLN A 129 18.66 -17.08 -11.22
C GLN A 129 18.07 -15.72 -11.57
N LEU A 130 17.73 -14.93 -10.54
CA LEU A 130 17.15 -13.60 -10.76
C LEU A 130 18.17 -12.64 -11.39
N ALA A 131 19.42 -12.70 -10.96
CA ALA A 131 20.51 -11.89 -11.49
C ALA A 131 20.84 -12.26 -12.95
N GLU A 132 20.89 -13.55 -13.27
CA GLU A 132 21.14 -14.06 -14.62
C GLU A 132 20.08 -13.58 -15.61
N ARG A 133 18.79 -13.58 -15.23
CA ARG A 133 17.70 -13.13 -16.09
C ARG A 133 17.78 -11.67 -16.52
N VAL A 134 18.45 -10.84 -15.75
CA VAL A 134 18.68 -9.42 -16.08
C VAL A 134 20.11 -9.15 -16.51
N HIS A 135 20.89 -10.20 -16.79
CA HIS A 135 22.27 -10.13 -17.24
C HIS A 135 23.17 -9.33 -16.29
N MET A 136 23.01 -9.53 -14.98
CA MET A 136 23.80 -8.87 -13.93
C MET A 136 24.51 -9.89 -13.06
N SER A 137 25.65 -9.49 -12.47
CA SER A 137 26.23 -10.27 -11.37
C SER A 137 25.33 -10.19 -10.13
N PRO A 138 25.31 -11.20 -9.25
CA PRO A 138 24.48 -11.19 -8.03
C PRO A 138 24.67 -9.95 -7.15
N ARG A 139 25.91 -9.47 -7.03
CA ARG A 139 26.23 -8.26 -6.27
C ARG A 139 25.66 -6.99 -6.92
N GLN A 140 25.78 -6.88 -8.24
CA GLN A 140 25.23 -5.75 -9.00
C GLN A 140 23.71 -5.75 -8.97
N PHE A 141 23.12 -6.93 -9.15
CA PHE A 141 21.66 -7.14 -9.07
C PHE A 141 21.12 -6.74 -7.72
N THR A 142 21.66 -7.26 -6.60
CA THR A 142 21.21 -6.94 -5.25
C THR A 142 21.22 -5.43 -4.99
N ARG A 143 22.30 -4.73 -5.37
CA ARG A 143 22.41 -3.28 -5.19
C ARG A 143 21.37 -2.51 -6.00
N ARG A 144 21.22 -2.83 -7.30
CA ARG A 144 20.29 -2.14 -8.20
C ARG A 144 18.84 -2.47 -7.85
N PHE A 145 18.58 -3.72 -7.48
CA PHE A 145 17.26 -4.15 -7.04
C PHE A 145 16.82 -3.43 -5.76
N ALA A 146 17.72 -3.36 -4.77
CA ALA A 146 17.43 -2.63 -3.53
C ALA A 146 17.20 -1.12 -3.77
N ALA A 147 17.92 -0.52 -4.70
CA ALA A 147 17.70 0.87 -5.09
C ALA A 147 16.34 1.08 -5.79
N ALA A 148 15.92 0.12 -6.63
CA ALA A 148 14.67 0.22 -7.38
C ALA A 148 13.43 -0.12 -6.52
N PHE A 149 13.51 -1.18 -5.69
CA PHE A 149 12.36 -1.72 -4.94
C PHE A 149 12.37 -1.38 -3.44
N GLY A 150 13.40 -0.71 -2.92
CA GLY A 150 13.52 -0.38 -1.49
C GLY A 150 13.68 -1.59 -0.56
N THR A 151 13.92 -2.79 -1.12
CA THR A 151 14.04 -4.04 -0.35
C THR A 151 14.97 -5.04 -1.04
N THR A 152 15.37 -6.10 -0.32
CA THR A 152 16.21 -7.15 -0.94
C THR A 152 15.37 -8.05 -1.86
N PRO A 153 15.99 -8.66 -2.90
CA PRO A 153 15.30 -9.58 -3.81
C PRO A 153 14.55 -10.69 -3.08
N GLN A 154 15.17 -11.29 -2.07
CA GLN A 154 14.59 -12.38 -1.31
C GLN A 154 13.34 -11.95 -0.52
N LYS A 155 13.41 -10.82 0.19
CA LYS A 155 12.25 -10.26 0.90
C LYS A 155 11.13 -9.88 -0.08
N TYR A 156 11.47 -9.40 -1.26
CA TYR A 156 10.48 -9.08 -2.29
C TYR A 156 9.74 -10.33 -2.77
N VAL A 157 10.45 -11.42 -3.05
CA VAL A 157 9.84 -12.72 -3.41
C VAL A 157 8.91 -13.24 -2.32
N GLU A 158 9.33 -13.16 -1.04
CA GLU A 158 8.48 -13.52 0.09
C GLU A 158 7.19 -12.68 0.14
N GLN A 159 7.30 -11.39 -0.09
CA GLN A 159 6.15 -10.48 -0.15
C GLN A 159 5.19 -10.86 -1.28
N LEU A 160 5.70 -11.12 -2.49
CA LEU A 160 4.88 -11.56 -3.61
C LEU A 160 4.13 -12.86 -3.31
N ARG A 161 4.78 -13.83 -2.66
CA ARG A 161 4.16 -15.10 -2.25
C ARG A 161 3.04 -14.89 -1.24
N VAL A 162 3.27 -14.03 -0.24
CA VAL A 162 2.25 -13.66 0.75
C VAL A 162 1.06 -12.95 0.09
N GLU A 163 1.32 -12.07 -0.87
CA GLU A 163 0.27 -11.39 -1.64
C GLU A 163 -0.56 -12.38 -2.46
N ALA A 164 0.10 -13.28 -3.18
CA ALA A 164 -0.59 -14.30 -3.97
C ALA A 164 -1.44 -15.25 -3.09
N ALA A 165 -0.94 -15.64 -1.92
CA ALA A 165 -1.68 -16.49 -0.99
C ALA A 165 -2.93 -15.83 -0.38
N LYS A 166 -3.00 -14.49 -0.35
CA LYS A 166 -4.18 -13.75 0.15
C LYS A 166 -5.29 -13.63 -0.89
N THR A 167 -4.99 -13.91 -2.15
CA THR A 167 -5.94 -13.81 -3.27
C THR A 167 -6.54 -15.15 -3.70
N LEU A 168 -6.09 -16.25 -3.07
CA LEU A 168 -6.66 -17.60 -3.17
C LEU A 168 -7.76 -17.80 -2.13
#